data_0df47ca0a7038eab4acba4016ea93482
#
_entry.id   0df47ca0a7038eab4acba4016ea93482
#
_cell.length_a   1.000
_cell.length_b   1.000
_cell.length_c   1.000
_cell.angle_alpha   90.00
_cell.angle_beta   90.00
_cell.angle_gamma   90.00
#
_symmetry.space_group_name_H-M   'P 1'
#
loop_
_entity.id
_entity.type
_entity.pdbx_description
1 polymer ?
#
loop_
_entity_poly.entity_id
_entity_poly.type
_entity_poly.pdbx_seq_one_letter_code
_entity_poly.pdbx_strand_id
1 'polypeptide(L)'
;MMNVRIRTLTPIWTGDVDKRCSKVKETGIIGSLRWWYEALVRGLEGYACDPTKSNCGNLNHCNACKLFGCTGWSRKLKIKITQDNTQPEPQIGTISLIGRKHGKTIPKWYFPYPGCEGLVELEIVPLKNCSKEELNGLKITLKIIEKWGAIGSRTHLGYGVFQWVEEENKNRELSSEEIKSGILYFEKIKDNETSNLPDLKYFFFGKFEVKGSFLDHRSRLKKSLELRYDLRQLFRNNKYLRYNIMGTTKGDRKGSKIFISRVYQIEGSNEMRIWGWIPPEIKNRDRIICYIYDSIQKFGQNLRWREFNSDRDTCKRTNDISEFLGVNLLEVR
;
A
#
# COMPACT_ATOMS: atom_id res chain seq x y z
N MET A 1 12.29 21.64 0.24
CA MET A 1 12.05 20.98 1.52
C MET A 1 10.56 20.74 1.66
N MET A 2 10.16 19.55 2.11
CA MET A 2 8.75 19.19 2.29
C MET A 2 8.58 18.55 3.67
N ASN A 3 7.74 19.15 4.51
CA ASN A 3 7.39 18.58 5.80
C ASN A 3 6.17 17.68 5.63
N VAL A 4 6.22 16.51 6.23
CA VAL A 4 5.15 15.49 6.19
C VAL A 4 4.88 15.06 7.62
N ARG A 5 3.66 15.27 8.07
CA ARG A 5 3.18 14.81 9.37
C ARG A 5 2.23 13.64 9.17
N ILE A 6 2.60 12.48 9.69
CA ILE A 6 1.89 11.21 9.55
C ILE A 6 1.23 10.87 10.87
N ARG A 7 -0.11 10.79 10.88
CA ARG A 7 -0.87 10.19 11.97
C ARG A 7 -1.20 8.77 11.60
N THR A 8 -0.84 7.81 12.44
CA THR A 8 -1.17 6.41 12.21
C THR A 8 -2.66 6.14 12.44
N LEU A 9 -3.30 5.40 11.54
CA LEU A 9 -4.64 4.84 11.72
C LEU A 9 -4.57 3.36 12.12
N THR A 10 -3.52 2.69 11.66
CA THR A 10 -3.09 1.38 12.18
C THR A 10 -1.61 1.46 12.51
N PRO A 11 -1.09 0.67 13.47
CA PRO A 11 0.32 0.75 13.82
C PRO A 11 1.24 0.62 12.61
N ILE A 12 2.31 1.39 12.56
CA ILE A 12 3.37 1.27 11.54
C ILE A 12 4.40 0.27 12.04
N TRP A 13 4.91 -0.57 11.13
CA TRP A 13 6.00 -1.49 11.43
C TRP A 13 7.15 -1.28 10.44
N THR A 14 8.28 -0.78 10.89
CA THR A 14 9.46 -0.53 10.04
C THR A 14 10.60 -1.53 10.28
N GLY A 15 10.55 -2.26 11.38
CA GLY A 15 11.55 -3.26 11.73
C GLY A 15 12.96 -2.70 11.94
N ASP A 16 13.69 -3.34 12.80
CA ASP A 16 15.12 -3.11 13.01
C ASP A 16 15.92 -4.42 12.85
N VAL A 17 17.19 -4.37 13.20
CA VAL A 17 18.11 -5.52 13.11
C VAL A 17 17.59 -6.72 13.91
N ASP A 18 16.98 -6.46 15.07
CA ASP A 18 16.42 -7.48 15.96
C ASP A 18 15.02 -7.94 15.55
N LYS A 19 14.55 -7.53 14.36
CA LYS A 19 13.19 -7.79 13.86
C LYS A 19 12.08 -7.25 14.76
N ARG A 20 12.38 -6.23 15.55
CA ARG A 20 11.44 -5.48 16.40
C ARG A 20 11.06 -4.17 15.73
N CYS A 21 10.13 -3.43 16.31
CA CYS A 21 9.78 -2.08 15.92
C CYS A 21 9.66 -1.24 17.19
N SER A 22 10.81 -0.78 17.70
CA SER A 22 10.85 0.05 18.90
C SER A 22 10.51 1.53 18.61
N LYS A 23 10.75 1.95 17.37
CA LYS A 23 10.44 3.27 16.82
C LYS A 23 10.33 3.20 15.31
N VAL A 24 9.73 4.23 14.71
CA VAL A 24 9.63 4.35 13.26
C VAL A 24 11.00 4.65 12.65
N LYS A 25 11.34 4.03 11.53
CA LYS A 25 12.62 4.19 10.82
C LYS A 25 12.43 4.69 9.39
N GLU A 26 13.26 5.63 8.99
CA GLU A 26 13.25 6.23 7.65
C GLU A 26 13.40 5.19 6.55
N THR A 27 14.23 4.16 6.77
CA THR A 27 14.49 3.10 5.77
C THR A 27 13.24 2.33 5.39
N GLY A 28 12.35 2.05 6.35
CA GLY A 28 11.07 1.39 6.09
C GLY A 28 10.10 2.28 5.31
N ILE A 29 10.12 3.58 5.59
CA ILE A 29 9.31 4.58 4.89
C ILE A 29 9.81 4.76 3.45
N ILE A 30 11.12 4.94 3.26
CA ILE A 30 11.75 5.09 1.93
C ILE A 30 11.47 3.86 1.07
N GLY A 31 11.61 2.66 1.63
CA GLY A 31 11.33 1.41 0.91
C GLY A 31 9.89 1.32 0.41
N SER A 32 8.91 1.73 1.24
CA SER A 32 7.51 1.78 0.85
C SER A 32 7.24 2.83 -0.23
N LEU A 33 7.76 4.05 -0.06
CA LEU A 33 7.61 5.13 -1.04
C LEU A 33 8.19 4.69 -2.39
N ARG A 34 9.37 4.08 -2.41
CA ARG A 34 10.00 3.57 -3.62
C ARG A 34 9.14 2.51 -4.30
N TRP A 35 8.63 1.53 -3.57
CA TRP A 35 7.81 0.46 -4.13
C TRP A 35 6.53 0.99 -4.81
N TRP A 36 5.84 1.93 -4.16
CA TRP A 36 4.67 2.57 -4.71
C TRP A 36 4.98 3.47 -5.90
N TYR A 37 6.07 4.23 -5.81
CA TYR A 37 6.55 5.06 -6.92
C TYR A 37 6.89 4.21 -8.14
N GLU A 38 7.57 3.07 -7.96
CA GLU A 38 7.85 2.11 -9.04
C GLU A 38 6.56 1.57 -9.69
N ALA A 39 5.53 1.27 -8.90
CA ALA A 39 4.24 0.82 -9.41
C ALA A 39 3.51 1.92 -10.20
N LEU A 40 3.59 3.17 -9.76
CA LEU A 40 3.05 4.33 -10.47
C LEU A 40 3.79 4.59 -11.79
N VAL A 41 5.12 4.57 -11.76
CA VAL A 41 5.95 4.74 -12.97
C VAL A 41 5.56 3.71 -14.02
N ARG A 42 5.48 2.42 -13.66
CA ARG A 42 5.08 1.36 -14.61
C ARG A 42 3.65 1.55 -15.11
N GLY A 43 2.72 1.89 -14.23
CA GLY A 43 1.33 2.12 -14.60
C GLY A 43 1.14 3.26 -15.59
N LEU A 44 1.98 4.29 -15.50
CA LEU A 44 2.00 5.44 -16.40
C LEU A 44 2.97 5.23 -17.60
N GLU A 45 3.28 3.95 -17.90
CA GLU A 45 4.08 3.54 -19.06
C GLU A 45 5.56 3.96 -18.99
N GLY A 46 6.06 4.21 -17.76
CA GLY A 46 7.47 4.46 -17.53
C GLY A 46 8.22 3.18 -17.15
N TYR A 47 9.54 3.24 -17.21
CA TYR A 47 10.40 2.12 -16.81
C TYR A 47 10.84 2.24 -15.34
N ALA A 48 10.57 1.19 -14.57
CA ALA A 48 11.17 0.98 -13.26
C ALA A 48 11.68 -0.46 -13.17
N CYS A 49 12.99 -0.60 -12.93
CA CYS A 49 13.69 -1.88 -12.88
C CYS A 49 13.18 -2.78 -11.73
N ASP A 50 13.56 -4.06 -11.79
CA ASP A 50 13.40 -4.99 -10.68
C ASP A 50 14.54 -4.77 -9.66
N PRO A 51 14.27 -4.26 -8.46
CA PRO A 51 15.30 -3.99 -7.46
C PRO A 51 15.97 -5.27 -6.92
N THR A 52 15.41 -6.45 -7.20
CA THR A 52 15.98 -7.75 -6.79
C THR A 52 17.00 -8.28 -7.81
N LYS A 53 16.96 -7.77 -9.03
CA LYS A 53 17.91 -8.11 -10.10
C LYS A 53 18.96 -7.01 -10.20
N SER A 54 19.96 -7.07 -9.45
CA SER A 54 21.04 -6.17 -9.12
C SER A 54 21.60 -5.28 -10.20
N ASN A 55 21.23 -4.70 -11.15
CA ASN A 55 21.88 -3.61 -11.91
C ASN A 55 20.86 -2.85 -12.78
N CYS A 56 20.42 -1.72 -12.28
CA CYS A 56 19.84 -0.72 -13.15
C CYS A 56 20.94 -0.14 -14.04
N GLY A 57 21.03 -0.63 -15.27
CA GLY A 57 22.00 -0.38 -16.31
C GLY A 57 23.05 0.73 -16.13
N ASN A 58 24.26 0.48 -16.57
CA ASN A 58 25.41 1.36 -16.33
C ASN A 58 25.29 2.76 -17.00
N LEU A 59 24.41 2.98 -17.95
CA LEU A 59 24.31 4.23 -18.73
C LEU A 59 22.98 4.97 -18.55
N ASN A 60 21.87 4.27 -18.31
CA ASN A 60 20.55 4.89 -18.14
C ASN A 60 19.80 4.26 -16.95
N HIS A 61 19.93 4.89 -15.79
CA HIS A 61 19.14 4.46 -14.64
C HIS A 61 17.64 4.69 -14.86
N CYS A 62 16.80 3.75 -14.41
CA CYS A 62 15.36 3.90 -14.43
C CYS A 62 14.91 5.07 -13.54
N ASN A 63 13.68 5.54 -13.77
CA ASN A 63 13.17 6.74 -13.08
C ASN A 63 13.13 6.58 -11.55
N ALA A 64 12.83 5.38 -11.04
CA ALA A 64 12.88 5.11 -9.61
C ALA A 64 14.31 5.15 -9.06
N CYS A 65 15.28 4.55 -9.76
CA CYS A 65 16.68 4.59 -9.33
C CYS A 65 17.28 6.00 -9.42
N LYS A 66 16.89 6.81 -10.41
CA LYS A 66 17.29 8.23 -10.48
C LYS A 66 16.87 9.02 -9.24
N LEU A 67 15.69 8.73 -8.67
CA LEU A 67 15.17 9.45 -7.52
C LEU A 67 15.64 8.83 -6.19
N PHE A 68 15.50 7.52 -6.03
CA PHE A 68 15.74 6.81 -4.75
C PHE A 68 17.14 6.24 -4.60
N GLY A 69 17.94 6.26 -5.64
CA GLY A 69 19.28 5.69 -5.66
C GLY A 69 19.32 4.19 -5.95
N CYS A 70 20.48 3.71 -6.34
CA CYS A 70 20.82 2.28 -6.50
C CYS A 70 22.34 2.11 -6.36
N THR A 71 22.86 0.89 -6.52
CA THR A 71 24.32 0.66 -6.51
C THR A 71 25.00 1.53 -7.57
N GLY A 72 25.96 2.33 -7.16
CA GLY A 72 26.70 3.26 -8.02
C GLY A 72 25.98 4.58 -8.33
N TRP A 73 24.76 4.80 -7.84
CA TRP A 73 24.00 6.04 -8.06
C TRP A 73 23.36 6.57 -6.78
N SER A 74 23.72 7.79 -6.40
CA SER A 74 23.18 8.43 -5.20
C SER A 74 21.73 8.89 -5.37
N ARG A 75 20.94 8.79 -4.31
CA ARG A 75 19.57 9.30 -4.28
C ARG A 75 19.50 10.82 -4.38
N LYS A 76 18.43 11.35 -4.96
CA LYS A 76 18.17 12.79 -5.08
C LYS A 76 17.41 13.37 -3.88
N LEU A 77 17.01 12.57 -2.91
CA LEU A 77 16.28 13.02 -1.74
C LEU A 77 16.80 12.34 -0.47
N LYS A 78 16.66 13.04 0.65
CA LYS A 78 16.90 12.49 1.99
C LYS A 78 15.60 12.58 2.79
N ILE A 79 15.21 11.52 3.46
CA ILE A 79 14.13 11.53 4.43
C ILE A 79 14.75 11.48 5.80
N LYS A 80 14.26 12.34 6.69
CA LYS A 80 14.67 12.41 8.09
C LYS A 80 13.44 12.46 8.96
N ILE A 81 13.38 11.64 10.00
CA ILE A 81 12.39 11.77 11.06
C ILE A 81 12.87 12.92 11.96
N THR A 82 12.08 13.98 12.03
CA THR A 82 12.37 15.15 12.87
C THR A 82 11.75 15.00 14.26
N GLN A 83 10.60 14.31 14.33
CA GLN A 83 9.91 14.02 15.57
C GLN A 83 9.19 12.67 15.47
N ASP A 84 9.38 11.82 16.48
CA ASP A 84 8.70 10.53 16.62
C ASP A 84 7.95 10.51 17.97
N ASN A 85 6.67 10.82 17.92
CA ASN A 85 5.74 10.78 19.04
C ASN A 85 4.89 9.50 19.01
N THR A 86 5.46 8.40 18.53
CA THR A 86 4.78 7.12 18.52
C THR A 86 5.06 6.34 19.80
N GLN A 87 4.09 5.48 20.13
CA GLN A 87 4.20 4.50 21.21
C GLN A 87 4.01 3.09 20.64
N PRO A 88 4.63 2.06 21.22
CA PRO A 88 4.36 0.70 20.81
C PRO A 88 2.91 0.31 21.11
N GLU A 89 2.26 -0.34 20.13
CA GLU A 89 0.94 -0.93 20.37
C GLU A 89 1.00 -2.01 21.46
N PRO A 90 -0.11 -2.31 22.17
CA PRO A 90 -0.15 -3.43 23.11
C PRO A 90 0.21 -4.76 22.44
N GLN A 91 0.93 -5.63 23.14
CA GLN A 91 1.29 -6.94 22.62
C GLN A 91 0.07 -7.82 22.37
N ILE A 92 -0.11 -8.26 21.12
CA ILE A 92 -1.29 -9.03 20.71
C ILE A 92 -1.15 -10.53 21.00
N GLY A 93 0.06 -11.08 20.82
CA GLY A 93 0.31 -12.51 20.98
C GLY A 93 -0.34 -13.36 19.88
N THR A 94 -0.96 -14.48 20.26
CA THR A 94 -1.56 -15.42 19.31
C THR A 94 -3.04 -15.11 19.06
N ILE A 95 -3.41 -15.01 17.77
CA ILE A 95 -4.82 -14.95 17.35
C ILE A 95 -5.18 -16.29 16.70
N SER A 96 -6.25 -16.89 17.18
CA SER A 96 -6.89 -18.08 16.58
C SER A 96 -8.23 -17.68 16.01
N LEU A 97 -8.53 -18.13 14.78
CA LEU A 97 -9.87 -18.00 14.22
C LEU A 97 -10.62 -19.31 14.45
N ILE A 98 -11.90 -19.21 14.78
CA ILE A 98 -12.80 -20.37 14.85
C ILE A 98 -13.43 -20.54 13.48
N GLY A 99 -13.32 -21.75 12.88
CA GLY A 99 -13.86 -22.03 11.55
C GLY A 99 -15.38 -22.00 11.55
N ARG A 100 -15.94 -21.32 10.57
CA ARG A 100 -17.39 -21.33 10.32
C ARG A 100 -17.92 -22.67 9.78
N LYS A 101 -17.03 -23.62 9.43
CA LYS A 101 -17.42 -24.95 8.94
C LYS A 101 -16.66 -26.05 9.68
N HIS A 102 -17.41 -26.90 10.36
CA HIS A 102 -16.99 -28.20 10.93
C HIS A 102 -16.11 -28.21 12.17
N GLY A 103 -16.12 -27.19 13.03
CA GLY A 103 -15.44 -27.26 14.34
C GLY A 103 -13.91 -27.42 14.30
N LYS A 104 -13.28 -27.37 13.12
CA LYS A 104 -11.84 -27.51 12.98
C LYS A 104 -11.13 -26.21 13.34
N THR A 105 -10.11 -26.33 14.17
CA THR A 105 -9.23 -25.22 14.54
C THR A 105 -8.57 -24.63 13.30
N ILE A 106 -8.76 -23.34 13.11
CA ILE A 106 -8.22 -22.58 12.00
C ILE A 106 -6.81 -22.09 12.34
N PRO A 107 -6.04 -21.67 11.30
CA PRO A 107 -4.66 -21.23 11.47
C PRO A 107 -4.52 -20.25 12.62
N LYS A 108 -3.46 -20.43 13.40
CA LYS A 108 -3.03 -19.50 14.43
C LYS A 108 -2.01 -18.56 13.81
N TRP A 109 -2.15 -17.27 14.11
CA TRP A 109 -1.15 -16.24 13.79
C TRP A 109 -0.52 -15.74 15.09
N TYR A 110 0.80 -15.70 15.11
CA TYR A 110 1.55 -15.21 16.24
C TYR A 110 2.15 -13.84 15.93
N PHE A 111 1.86 -12.86 16.78
CA PHE A 111 2.31 -11.48 16.68
C PHE A 111 3.18 -11.13 17.90
N PRO A 112 4.46 -11.52 17.89
CA PRO A 112 5.34 -11.37 19.06
C PRO A 112 5.77 -9.92 19.30
N TYR A 113 5.77 -9.10 18.26
CA TYR A 113 6.32 -7.76 18.33
C TYR A 113 5.29 -6.73 17.90
N PRO A 114 5.08 -5.69 18.72
CA PRO A 114 4.19 -4.58 18.40
C PRO A 114 4.72 -3.72 17.26
N GLY A 115 3.81 -2.99 16.59
CA GLY A 115 4.14 -1.84 15.76
C GLY A 115 4.09 -0.56 16.58
N CYS A 116 4.36 0.58 15.96
CA CYS A 116 4.33 1.90 16.57
C CYS A 116 3.09 2.67 16.10
N GLU A 117 2.40 3.35 17.00
CA GLU A 117 1.23 4.19 16.69
C GLU A 117 1.34 5.56 17.33
N GLY A 118 0.85 6.58 16.64
CA GLY A 118 0.92 7.96 17.06
C GLY A 118 1.20 8.91 15.89
N LEU A 119 1.99 9.94 16.17
CA LEU A 119 2.35 10.98 15.21
C LEU A 119 3.86 10.93 14.90
N VAL A 120 4.18 10.94 13.60
CA VAL A 120 5.56 11.01 13.09
C VAL A 120 5.69 12.22 12.20
N GLU A 121 6.71 13.03 12.42
CA GLU A 121 7.07 14.15 11.56
C GLU A 121 8.30 13.80 10.73
N LEU A 122 8.19 14.01 9.44
CA LEU A 122 9.21 13.73 8.45
C LEU A 122 9.59 14.99 7.71
N GLU A 123 10.86 15.15 7.47
CA GLU A 123 11.40 16.13 6.54
C GLU A 123 11.94 15.42 5.32
N ILE A 124 11.40 15.75 4.14
CA ILE A 124 11.91 15.28 2.86
C ILE A 124 12.73 16.41 2.23
N VAL A 125 14.03 16.23 2.24
CA VAL A 125 15.01 17.20 1.76
C VAL A 125 15.40 16.83 0.33
N PRO A 126 15.10 17.67 -0.67
CA PRO A 126 15.64 17.48 -2.00
C PRO A 126 17.14 17.77 -1.97
N LEU A 127 17.92 16.89 -2.58
CA LEU A 127 19.34 17.09 -2.80
C LEU A 127 19.57 17.75 -4.17
N LYS A 128 20.83 18.03 -4.52
CA LYS A 128 21.16 18.59 -5.83
C LYS A 128 20.51 17.79 -6.96
N ASN A 129 20.02 18.50 -7.97
CA ASN A 129 19.37 17.92 -9.16
C ASN A 129 18.00 17.23 -8.94
N CYS A 130 17.33 17.48 -7.81
CA CYS A 130 15.93 17.08 -7.64
C CYS A 130 15.02 18.22 -8.12
N SER A 131 14.21 17.97 -9.14
CA SER A 131 13.31 18.98 -9.69
C SER A 131 12.02 19.14 -8.86
N LYS A 132 11.29 20.24 -9.06
CA LYS A 132 9.98 20.49 -8.43
C LYS A 132 8.97 19.45 -8.89
N GLU A 133 9.02 19.04 -10.15
CA GLU A 133 8.14 18.02 -10.74
C GLU A 133 8.40 16.65 -10.14
N GLU A 134 9.66 16.25 -9.92
CA GLU A 134 10.03 15.00 -9.21
C GLU A 134 9.45 14.99 -7.78
N LEU A 135 9.51 16.13 -7.08
CA LEU A 135 8.91 16.25 -5.75
C LEU A 135 7.39 16.17 -5.79
N ASN A 136 6.73 16.73 -6.80
CA ASN A 136 5.29 16.63 -6.97
C ASN A 136 4.87 15.20 -7.31
N GLY A 137 5.64 14.47 -8.11
CA GLY A 137 5.46 13.02 -8.32
C GLY A 137 5.56 12.22 -7.01
N LEU A 138 6.50 12.58 -6.13
CA LEU A 138 6.62 11.98 -4.80
C LEU A 138 5.42 12.31 -3.88
N LYS A 139 4.91 13.56 -3.92
CA LYS A 139 3.70 13.96 -3.18
C LYS A 139 2.47 13.17 -3.63
N ILE A 140 2.28 13.00 -4.94
CA ILE A 140 1.23 12.14 -5.50
C ILE A 140 1.37 10.72 -4.98
N THR A 141 2.58 10.16 -5.01
CA THR A 141 2.87 8.81 -4.49
C THR A 141 2.45 8.69 -3.02
N LEU A 142 2.86 9.64 -2.19
CA LEU A 142 2.51 9.65 -0.76
C LEU A 142 0.99 9.77 -0.54
N LYS A 143 0.31 10.62 -1.35
CA LYS A 143 -1.16 10.81 -1.26
C LYS A 143 -1.94 9.56 -1.67
N ILE A 144 -1.46 8.82 -2.68
CA ILE A 144 -2.07 7.54 -3.07
C ILE A 144 -1.88 6.50 -1.96
N ILE A 145 -0.69 6.43 -1.36
CA ILE A 145 -0.45 5.52 -0.23
C ILE A 145 -1.38 5.88 0.94
N GLU A 146 -1.49 7.15 1.27
CA GLU A 146 -2.41 7.63 2.30
C GLU A 146 -3.86 7.24 2.00
N LYS A 147 -4.31 7.50 0.76
CA LYS A 147 -5.71 7.23 0.39
C LYS A 147 -6.00 5.73 0.27
N TRP A 148 -5.12 4.94 -0.34
CA TRP A 148 -5.46 3.59 -0.78
C TRP A 148 -4.52 2.48 -0.29
N GLY A 149 -3.36 2.81 0.22
CA GLY A 149 -2.32 1.87 0.59
C GLY A 149 -1.96 1.87 2.07
N ALA A 150 -0.70 1.51 2.32
CA ALA A 150 -0.06 1.55 3.61
C ALA A 150 1.45 1.72 3.47
N ILE A 151 2.09 2.22 4.53
CA ILE A 151 3.54 2.48 4.60
C ILE A 151 4.22 1.54 5.60
N GLY A 152 5.50 1.29 5.41
CA GLY A 152 6.29 0.39 6.25
C GLY A 152 6.23 -1.07 5.80
N SER A 153 6.60 -1.98 6.68
CA SER A 153 6.59 -3.41 6.45
C SER A 153 5.34 -4.07 7.06
N ARG A 154 5.16 -5.37 6.82
CA ARG A 154 4.02 -6.16 7.32
C ARG A 154 2.63 -5.62 6.92
N THR A 155 2.54 -4.83 5.88
CA THR A 155 1.29 -4.26 5.38
C THR A 155 0.26 -5.34 5.04
N HIS A 156 0.71 -6.54 4.63
CA HIS A 156 -0.15 -7.71 4.44
C HIS A 156 -0.78 -8.26 5.74
N LEU A 157 -0.33 -7.81 6.91
CA LEU A 157 -0.88 -8.10 8.23
C LEU A 157 -1.64 -6.89 8.83
N GLY A 158 -1.94 -5.90 8.00
CA GLY A 158 -2.76 -4.77 8.35
C GLY A 158 -2.06 -3.60 9.03
N TYR A 159 -0.72 -3.56 8.95
CA TYR A 159 0.07 -2.43 9.44
C TYR A 159 0.13 -1.28 8.43
N GLY A 160 0.36 -0.06 8.91
CA GLY A 160 0.86 1.06 8.15
C GLY A 160 -0.15 1.97 7.47
N VAL A 161 -1.45 1.85 7.80
CA VAL A 161 -2.46 2.82 7.34
C VAL A 161 -2.30 4.11 8.13
N PHE A 162 -2.34 5.24 7.43
CA PHE A 162 -2.10 6.55 8.03
C PHE A 162 -2.91 7.65 7.36
N GLN A 163 -2.91 8.82 7.98
CA GLN A 163 -3.34 10.10 7.42
C GLN A 163 -2.14 11.04 7.33
N TRP A 164 -2.05 11.77 6.23
CA TRP A 164 -1.14 12.90 6.09
C TRP A 164 -1.85 14.14 6.58
N VAL A 165 -1.40 14.68 7.71
CA VAL A 165 -2.05 15.80 8.39
C VAL A 165 -1.17 17.04 8.36
N GLU A 166 -1.80 18.20 8.43
CA GLU A 166 -1.18 19.50 8.67
C GLU A 166 -1.25 19.86 10.15
N GLU A 167 -0.87 21.09 10.48
CA GLU A 167 -1.13 21.68 11.80
C GLU A 167 -2.62 21.58 12.14
N GLU A 168 -2.94 21.54 13.42
CA GLU A 168 -4.31 21.32 13.92
C GLU A 168 -4.96 19.99 13.49
N ASN A 169 -4.15 19.03 12.97
CA ASN A 169 -4.63 17.73 12.57
C ASN A 169 -5.60 17.71 11.36
N LYS A 170 -5.65 18.75 10.57
CA LYS A 170 -6.40 18.77 9.30
C LYS A 170 -5.70 17.87 8.28
N ASN A 171 -6.47 17.17 7.46
CA ASN A 171 -5.92 16.38 6.36
C ASN A 171 -5.22 17.29 5.34
N ARG A 172 -3.98 16.95 4.98
CA ARG A 172 -3.26 17.64 3.90
C ARG A 172 -3.88 17.24 2.55
N GLU A 173 -4.39 18.20 1.81
CA GLU A 173 -4.79 17.99 0.43
C GLU A 173 -3.76 18.61 -0.52
N LEU A 174 -3.52 17.95 -1.67
CA LEU A 174 -2.64 18.49 -2.70
C LEU A 174 -3.40 19.55 -3.51
N SER A 175 -2.70 20.62 -3.88
CA SER A 175 -3.27 21.60 -4.78
C SER A 175 -3.43 21.04 -6.20
N SER A 176 -4.37 21.58 -6.97
CA SER A 176 -4.55 21.19 -8.37
C SER A 176 -3.26 21.36 -9.20
N GLU A 177 -2.43 22.37 -8.88
CA GLU A 177 -1.14 22.59 -9.52
C GLU A 177 -0.15 21.45 -9.17
N GLU A 178 -0.05 21.06 -7.90
CA GLU A 178 0.82 19.96 -7.45
C GLU A 178 0.45 18.65 -8.15
N ILE A 179 -0.85 18.36 -8.24
CA ILE A 179 -1.37 17.14 -8.87
C ILE A 179 -1.10 17.17 -10.37
N LYS A 180 -1.48 18.25 -11.05
CA LYS A 180 -1.25 18.40 -12.50
C LYS A 180 0.23 18.30 -12.86
N SER A 181 1.08 19.00 -12.14
CA SER A 181 2.54 18.97 -12.35
C SER A 181 3.13 17.58 -12.11
N GLY A 182 2.68 16.87 -11.09
CA GLY A 182 3.16 15.52 -10.80
C GLY A 182 2.64 14.48 -11.80
N ILE A 183 1.41 14.58 -12.31
CA ILE A 183 0.91 13.70 -13.39
C ILE A 183 1.71 13.95 -14.67
N LEU A 184 1.88 15.20 -15.08
CA LEU A 184 2.69 15.57 -16.25
C LEU A 184 4.14 15.08 -16.13
N TYR A 185 4.70 15.06 -14.93
CA TYR A 185 6.03 14.49 -14.72
C TYR A 185 6.04 12.99 -15.05
N PHE A 186 5.08 12.21 -14.58
CA PHE A 186 5.01 10.78 -14.90
C PHE A 186 4.77 10.54 -16.41
N GLU A 187 3.96 11.34 -17.07
CA GLU A 187 3.71 11.24 -18.51
C GLU A 187 4.95 11.46 -19.37
N LYS A 188 5.87 12.31 -18.91
CA LYS A 188 7.14 12.62 -19.63
C LYS A 188 8.17 11.48 -19.53
N ILE A 189 8.02 10.56 -18.60
CA ILE A 189 8.99 9.49 -18.37
C ILE A 189 8.58 8.15 -18.99
N LYS A 190 7.79 8.19 -20.07
CA LYS A 190 7.32 7.00 -20.79
C LYS A 190 8.50 6.20 -21.35
N ASP A 191 8.37 4.87 -21.24
CA ASP A 191 9.29 3.89 -21.78
C ASP A 191 8.49 2.62 -22.11
N ASN A 192 8.83 1.92 -23.18
CA ASN A 192 8.04 0.79 -23.68
C ASN A 192 8.42 -0.56 -23.05
N GLU A 193 9.20 -0.61 -21.97
CA GLU A 193 9.53 -1.86 -21.32
C GLU A 193 8.37 -2.41 -20.48
N THR A 194 7.91 -3.60 -20.82
CA THR A 194 6.92 -4.35 -20.03
C THR A 194 7.59 -5.21 -18.96
N SER A 195 7.03 -5.24 -17.77
CA SER A 195 7.53 -6.10 -16.69
C SER A 195 6.38 -6.80 -15.94
N ASN A 196 6.65 -7.99 -15.39
CA ASN A 196 5.71 -8.72 -14.52
C ASN A 196 5.78 -8.21 -13.05
N LEU A 197 6.18 -6.97 -12.85
CA LEU A 197 6.30 -6.32 -11.56
C LEU A 197 5.01 -5.55 -11.23
N PRO A 198 4.82 -5.09 -9.98
CA PRO A 198 3.69 -4.26 -9.62
C PRO A 198 3.55 -3.05 -10.54
N ASP A 199 2.39 -2.95 -11.20
CA ASP A 199 2.02 -1.93 -12.17
C ASP A 199 0.61 -1.44 -11.82
N LEU A 200 0.44 -0.12 -11.71
CA LEU A 200 -0.82 0.50 -11.27
C LEU A 200 -2.04 0.06 -12.09
N LYS A 201 -1.86 -0.22 -13.39
CA LYS A 201 -2.94 -0.70 -14.27
C LYS A 201 -3.55 -2.04 -13.80
N TYR A 202 -2.81 -2.81 -13.03
CA TYR A 202 -3.25 -4.12 -12.55
C TYR A 202 -3.63 -4.12 -11.08
N PHE A 203 -3.65 -2.95 -10.44
CA PHE A 203 -4.11 -2.80 -9.06
C PHE A 203 -5.65 -2.76 -8.99
N PHE A 204 -6.12 -3.14 -7.83
CA PHE A 204 -7.43 -2.81 -7.32
C PHE A 204 -7.30 -2.26 -5.90
N PHE A 205 -8.23 -1.40 -5.54
CA PHE A 205 -8.31 -0.77 -4.23
C PHE A 205 -9.75 -0.81 -3.75
N GLY A 206 -9.95 -1.05 -2.47
CA GLY A 206 -11.27 -0.99 -1.86
C GLY A 206 -11.19 -0.42 -0.46
N LYS A 207 -12.14 0.46 -0.12
CA LYS A 207 -12.41 0.93 1.24
C LYS A 207 -13.86 0.61 1.55
N PHE A 208 -14.12 0.11 2.74
CA PHE A 208 -15.44 -0.30 3.13
C PHE A 208 -15.60 -0.24 4.66
N GLU A 209 -16.81 0.01 5.09
CA GLU A 209 -17.15 0.03 6.49
C GLU A 209 -17.45 -1.38 7.01
N VAL A 210 -17.15 -1.62 8.28
CA VAL A 210 -17.45 -2.88 8.96
C VAL A 210 -18.28 -2.65 10.22
N LYS A 211 -19.32 -3.46 10.38
CA LYS A 211 -20.17 -3.43 11.55
C LYS A 211 -19.50 -4.13 12.73
N GLY A 212 -19.70 -3.60 13.91
CA GLY A 212 -19.22 -4.19 15.15
C GLY A 212 -18.51 -3.18 16.04
N SER A 213 -18.22 -3.59 17.26
CA SER A 213 -17.40 -2.85 18.21
C SER A 213 -15.98 -3.41 18.19
N PHE A 214 -15.01 -2.54 17.94
CA PHE A 214 -13.59 -2.88 17.85
C PHE A 214 -12.81 -2.03 18.85
N LEU A 215 -12.94 -2.39 20.12
CA LEU A 215 -12.40 -1.59 21.22
C LEU A 215 -10.88 -1.74 21.40
N ASP A 216 -10.32 -2.86 20.96
CA ASP A 216 -8.90 -3.17 21.14
C ASP A 216 -8.19 -3.57 19.82
N HIS A 217 -6.86 -3.54 19.84
CA HIS A 217 -6.00 -3.92 18.72
C HIS A 217 -6.20 -5.37 18.27
N ARG A 218 -6.53 -6.26 19.20
CA ARG A 218 -6.73 -7.67 18.93
C ARG A 218 -7.99 -7.91 18.11
N SER A 219 -9.11 -7.28 18.47
CA SER A 219 -10.38 -7.38 17.72
C SER A 219 -10.27 -6.76 16.34
N ARG A 220 -9.60 -5.62 16.21
CA ARG A 220 -9.30 -4.94 14.94
C ARG A 220 -8.48 -5.83 13.99
N LEU A 221 -7.42 -6.43 14.49
CA LEU A 221 -6.58 -7.34 13.71
C LEU A 221 -7.29 -8.65 13.40
N LYS A 222 -8.05 -9.22 14.35
CA LYS A 222 -8.82 -10.45 14.13
C LYS A 222 -9.78 -10.31 12.96
N LYS A 223 -10.47 -9.17 12.83
CA LYS A 223 -11.39 -8.90 11.71
C LYS A 223 -10.66 -8.92 10.35
N SER A 224 -9.46 -8.35 10.27
CA SER A 224 -8.60 -8.44 9.08
C SER A 224 -8.22 -9.87 8.72
N LEU A 225 -7.87 -10.68 9.73
CA LEU A 225 -7.50 -12.08 9.52
C LEU A 225 -8.70 -12.95 9.10
N GLU A 226 -9.91 -12.63 9.56
CA GLU A 226 -11.15 -13.28 9.10
C GLU A 226 -11.35 -13.07 7.61
N LEU A 227 -11.30 -11.82 7.14
CA LEU A 227 -11.39 -11.52 5.71
C LEU A 227 -10.27 -12.20 4.91
N ARG A 228 -9.03 -12.14 5.41
CA ARG A 228 -7.90 -12.79 4.77
C ARG A 228 -8.10 -14.31 4.65
N TYR A 229 -8.67 -14.94 5.65
CA TYR A 229 -9.02 -16.35 5.63
C TYR A 229 -10.09 -16.63 4.59
N ASP A 230 -11.17 -15.85 4.56
CA ASP A 230 -12.27 -16.01 3.61
C ASP A 230 -11.78 -15.88 2.17
N LEU A 231 -10.99 -14.85 1.86
CA LEU A 231 -10.36 -14.67 0.54
C LEU A 231 -9.44 -15.86 0.18
N ARG A 232 -8.69 -16.39 1.14
CA ARG A 232 -7.84 -17.57 0.91
C ARG A 232 -8.66 -18.82 0.57
N GLN A 233 -9.89 -18.97 1.09
CA GLN A 233 -10.80 -20.08 0.78
C GLN A 233 -11.33 -20.01 -0.66
N LEU A 234 -11.40 -18.84 -1.31
CA LEU A 234 -11.76 -18.73 -2.72
C LEU A 234 -10.83 -19.56 -3.61
N PHE A 235 -9.58 -19.72 -3.22
CA PHE A 235 -8.54 -20.42 -3.94
C PHE A 235 -8.20 -21.82 -3.36
N ARG A 236 -9.06 -22.38 -2.48
CA ARG A 236 -8.76 -23.65 -1.77
C ARG A 236 -8.46 -24.81 -2.73
N ASN A 237 -9.17 -24.89 -3.84
CA ASN A 237 -9.06 -25.95 -4.84
C ASN A 237 -7.98 -25.69 -5.89
N ASN A 238 -7.33 -24.50 -5.87
CA ASN A 238 -6.26 -24.15 -6.77
C ASN A 238 -5.03 -23.69 -5.99
N LYS A 239 -4.12 -24.63 -5.73
CA LYS A 239 -2.88 -24.39 -4.97
C LYS A 239 -1.98 -23.34 -5.63
N TYR A 240 -1.91 -23.35 -6.97
CA TYR A 240 -1.11 -22.39 -7.74
C TYR A 240 -1.62 -20.96 -7.52
N LEU A 241 -2.90 -20.69 -7.75
CA LEU A 241 -3.49 -19.36 -7.54
C LEU A 241 -3.38 -18.94 -6.08
N ARG A 242 -3.68 -19.84 -5.14
CA ARG A 242 -3.57 -19.55 -3.71
C ARG A 242 -2.18 -19.09 -3.30
N TYR A 243 -1.13 -19.73 -3.81
CA TYR A 243 0.25 -19.37 -3.47
C TYR A 243 0.72 -18.11 -4.20
N ASN A 244 0.33 -17.93 -5.45
CA ASN A 244 0.74 -16.75 -6.23
C ASN A 244 0.01 -15.47 -5.82
N ILE A 245 -1.24 -15.57 -5.32
CA ILE A 245 -2.04 -14.42 -4.94
C ILE A 245 -1.96 -14.14 -3.44
N MET A 246 -2.19 -15.15 -2.59
CA MET A 246 -2.26 -14.99 -1.14
C MET A 246 -0.91 -15.19 -0.45
N GLY A 247 0.11 -15.58 -1.19
CA GLY A 247 1.43 -15.88 -0.68
C GLY A 247 1.56 -17.24 0.01
N THR A 248 2.80 -17.67 0.24
CA THR A 248 3.15 -18.91 0.95
C THR A 248 4.49 -18.78 1.66
N THR A 249 4.61 -19.45 2.80
CA THR A 249 5.87 -19.64 3.52
C THR A 249 6.46 -21.03 3.30
N LYS A 250 5.76 -21.91 2.55
CA LYS A 250 6.18 -23.28 2.24
C LYS A 250 6.83 -23.35 0.85
N GLY A 251 7.96 -24.07 0.74
CA GLY A 251 8.71 -24.16 -0.51
C GLY A 251 9.26 -22.79 -0.94
N ASP A 252 9.14 -22.49 -2.22
CA ASP A 252 9.49 -21.16 -2.74
C ASP A 252 8.58 -20.11 -2.10
N ARG A 253 9.15 -19.35 -1.18
CA ARG A 253 8.44 -18.32 -0.44
C ARG A 253 7.94 -17.23 -1.39
N LYS A 254 6.64 -16.95 -1.35
CA LYS A 254 6.01 -15.90 -2.16
C LYS A 254 5.28 -14.92 -1.27
N GLY A 255 5.52 -13.63 -1.49
CA GLY A 255 4.77 -12.56 -0.84
C GLY A 255 3.30 -12.57 -1.29
N SER A 256 2.41 -12.13 -0.40
CA SER A 256 1.02 -11.88 -0.76
C SER A 256 0.94 -10.71 -1.72
N LYS A 257 0.10 -10.82 -2.74
CA LYS A 257 -0.26 -9.71 -3.65
C LYS A 257 -1.53 -8.99 -3.20
N ILE A 258 -2.19 -9.49 -2.15
CA ILE A 258 -3.37 -8.88 -1.53
C ILE A 258 -3.00 -8.43 -0.14
N PHE A 259 -3.33 -7.18 0.16
CA PHE A 259 -3.10 -6.51 1.43
C PHE A 259 -4.43 -6.09 2.02
N ILE A 260 -4.59 -6.26 3.32
CA ILE A 260 -5.83 -5.97 4.04
C ILE A 260 -5.45 -5.24 5.31
N SER A 261 -5.99 -4.03 5.52
CA SER A 261 -5.75 -3.27 6.74
C SER A 261 -6.42 -3.92 7.95
N ARG A 262 -5.98 -3.57 9.15
CA ARG A 262 -6.82 -3.72 10.34
C ARG A 262 -8.02 -2.79 10.24
N VAL A 263 -9.02 -3.01 11.09
CA VAL A 263 -10.07 -2.02 11.30
C VAL A 263 -9.43 -0.77 11.91
N TYR A 264 -9.76 0.38 11.37
CA TYR A 264 -9.39 1.69 11.91
C TYR A 264 -10.61 2.60 11.96
N GLN A 265 -10.53 3.64 12.79
CA GLN A 265 -11.60 4.61 12.91
C GLN A 265 -11.26 5.87 12.12
N ILE A 266 -12.24 6.35 11.36
CA ILE A 266 -12.18 7.60 10.65
C ILE A 266 -13.59 8.23 10.65
N GLU A 267 -13.70 9.49 11.05
CA GLU A 267 -14.96 10.25 11.06
C GLU A 267 -16.12 9.50 11.76
N GLY A 268 -15.80 8.78 12.84
CA GLY A 268 -16.79 8.03 13.62
C GLY A 268 -17.16 6.65 13.06
N SER A 269 -16.71 6.27 11.87
CA SER A 269 -16.95 4.94 11.31
C SER A 269 -15.75 4.00 11.46
N ASN A 270 -16.05 2.69 11.52
CA ASN A 270 -15.06 1.63 11.47
C ASN A 270 -14.82 1.24 10.02
N GLU A 271 -13.67 1.59 9.49
CA GLU A 271 -13.28 1.33 8.10
C GLU A 271 -12.18 0.28 8.01
N MET A 272 -12.19 -0.45 6.93
CA MET A 272 -11.07 -1.28 6.46
C MET A 272 -10.74 -0.93 5.01
N ARG A 273 -9.50 -1.19 4.63
CA ARG A 273 -9.10 -1.12 3.22
C ARG A 273 -8.46 -2.43 2.77
N ILE A 274 -8.67 -2.71 1.49
CA ILE A 274 -8.01 -3.78 0.76
C ILE A 274 -7.36 -3.18 -0.46
N TRP A 275 -6.17 -3.63 -0.79
CA TRP A 275 -5.53 -3.32 -2.06
C TRP A 275 -4.67 -4.48 -2.50
N GLY A 276 -4.39 -4.53 -3.76
CA GLY A 276 -3.52 -5.56 -4.31
C GLY A 276 -3.38 -5.41 -5.80
N TRP A 277 -2.60 -6.28 -6.38
CA TRP A 277 -2.41 -6.35 -7.81
C TRP A 277 -2.40 -7.80 -8.27
N ILE A 278 -3.04 -8.05 -9.40
CA ILE A 278 -3.06 -9.36 -10.02
C ILE A 278 -2.31 -9.24 -11.35
N PRO A 279 -1.15 -9.90 -11.48
CA PRO A 279 -0.34 -9.85 -12.69
C PRO A 279 -1.12 -10.25 -13.93
N PRO A 280 -0.81 -9.64 -15.10
CA PRO A 280 -1.55 -9.92 -16.35
C PRO A 280 -1.41 -11.35 -16.85
N GLU A 281 -0.30 -12.02 -16.52
CA GLU A 281 -0.07 -13.44 -16.88
C GLU A 281 -0.95 -14.43 -16.12
N ILE A 282 -1.63 -13.99 -15.05
CA ILE A 282 -2.57 -14.86 -14.33
C ILE A 282 -3.87 -15.00 -15.12
N LYS A 283 -4.10 -16.20 -15.63
CA LYS A 283 -5.34 -16.54 -16.38
C LYS A 283 -6.58 -16.21 -15.54
N ASN A 284 -7.59 -15.69 -16.23
CA ASN A 284 -8.88 -15.30 -15.63
C ASN A 284 -8.74 -14.21 -14.54
N ARG A 285 -7.81 -13.27 -14.72
CA ARG A 285 -7.57 -12.15 -13.80
C ARG A 285 -8.87 -11.44 -13.41
N ASP A 286 -9.70 -11.07 -14.37
CA ASP A 286 -10.96 -10.38 -14.13
C ASP A 286 -11.91 -11.17 -13.23
N ARG A 287 -12.07 -12.47 -13.47
CA ARG A 287 -12.88 -13.35 -12.61
C ARG A 287 -12.35 -13.44 -11.17
N ILE A 288 -11.03 -13.44 -11.01
CA ILE A 288 -10.39 -13.44 -9.69
C ILE A 288 -10.74 -12.15 -8.93
N ILE A 289 -10.63 -11.00 -9.60
CA ILE A 289 -10.98 -9.70 -9.01
C ILE A 289 -12.47 -9.63 -8.69
N CYS A 290 -13.34 -10.13 -9.58
CA CYS A 290 -14.77 -10.23 -9.32
C CYS A 290 -15.07 -11.03 -8.03
N TYR A 291 -14.46 -12.19 -7.83
CA TYR A 291 -14.63 -12.97 -6.59
C TYR A 291 -14.15 -12.22 -5.33
N ILE A 292 -13.06 -11.45 -5.44
CA ILE A 292 -12.57 -10.61 -4.35
C ILE A 292 -13.59 -9.50 -4.07
N TYR A 293 -14.04 -8.79 -5.10
CA TYR A 293 -15.03 -7.72 -5.02
C TYR A 293 -16.32 -8.20 -4.34
N ASP A 294 -16.91 -9.30 -4.82
CA ASP A 294 -18.13 -9.89 -4.26
C ASP A 294 -17.95 -10.31 -2.79
N SER A 295 -16.76 -10.80 -2.44
CA SER A 295 -16.46 -11.16 -1.05
C SER A 295 -16.41 -9.94 -0.16
N ILE A 296 -15.88 -8.81 -0.63
CA ILE A 296 -15.84 -7.58 0.13
C ILE A 296 -17.23 -6.99 0.31
N GLN A 297 -18.07 -7.01 -0.74
CA GLN A 297 -19.46 -6.55 -0.64
C GLN A 297 -20.27 -7.33 0.42
N LYS A 298 -19.97 -8.63 0.58
CA LYS A 298 -20.61 -9.47 1.63
C LYS A 298 -20.03 -9.26 3.02
N PHE A 299 -18.78 -8.81 3.09
CA PHE A 299 -18.05 -8.65 4.34
C PHE A 299 -18.28 -7.28 5.00
N GLY A 300 -18.44 -6.24 4.19
CA GLY A 300 -18.61 -4.85 4.62
C GLY A 300 -19.75 -4.15 3.90
N GLN A 301 -19.88 -2.86 4.12
CA GLN A 301 -20.85 -1.96 3.50
C GLN A 301 -20.18 -0.70 2.98
N ASN A 302 -20.88 0.12 2.19
CA ASN A 302 -20.39 1.39 1.66
C ASN A 302 -19.05 1.23 0.91
N LEU A 303 -18.93 0.19 0.07
CA LEU A 303 -17.70 -0.13 -0.65
C LEU A 303 -17.38 0.97 -1.66
N ARG A 304 -16.23 1.59 -1.50
CA ARG A 304 -15.57 2.43 -2.51
C ARG A 304 -14.49 1.60 -3.18
N TRP A 305 -14.70 1.23 -4.45
CA TRP A 305 -13.79 0.42 -5.25
C TRP A 305 -13.13 1.24 -6.33
N ARG A 306 -11.84 1.03 -6.55
CA ARG A 306 -11.06 1.65 -7.62
C ARG A 306 -10.32 0.57 -8.40
N GLU A 307 -10.54 0.55 -9.69
CA GLU A 307 -9.92 -0.41 -10.59
C GLU A 307 -9.86 0.18 -12.00
N PHE A 308 -8.65 0.22 -12.58
CA PHE A 308 -8.44 0.80 -13.90
C PHE A 308 -9.23 0.03 -14.97
N ASN A 309 -9.93 0.78 -15.84
CA ASN A 309 -10.74 0.29 -16.95
C ASN A 309 -11.75 -0.82 -16.57
N SER A 310 -12.41 -0.66 -15.45
CA SER A 310 -13.37 -1.64 -14.92
C SER A 310 -14.72 -1.00 -14.62
N ASP A 311 -15.80 -1.74 -14.95
CA ASP A 311 -17.17 -1.35 -14.61
C ASP A 311 -17.46 -1.51 -13.10
N ARG A 312 -16.57 -2.15 -12.33
CA ARG A 312 -16.65 -2.23 -10.88
C ARG A 312 -16.15 -0.98 -10.18
N ASP A 313 -15.45 -0.09 -10.90
CA ASP A 313 -15.01 1.16 -10.29
C ASP A 313 -16.22 2.01 -9.86
N THR A 314 -16.31 2.33 -8.56
CA THR A 314 -17.45 3.08 -8.00
C THR A 314 -17.37 4.59 -8.25
N CYS A 315 -16.29 5.09 -8.86
CA CYS A 315 -16.19 6.47 -9.33
C CYS A 315 -16.65 6.56 -10.79
N LYS A 316 -15.76 6.18 -11.69
CA LYS A 316 -16.11 6.08 -13.12
C LYS A 316 -15.12 5.14 -13.82
N ARG A 317 -15.61 4.43 -14.83
CA ARG A 317 -14.71 3.69 -15.73
C ARG A 317 -13.92 4.67 -16.58
N THR A 318 -12.62 4.49 -16.68
CA THR A 318 -11.74 5.22 -17.60
C THR A 318 -10.66 4.29 -18.16
N ASN A 319 -10.32 4.49 -19.43
CA ASN A 319 -9.21 3.81 -20.12
C ASN A 319 -7.95 4.70 -20.22
N ASP A 320 -8.00 5.91 -19.67
CA ASP A 320 -6.86 6.81 -19.52
C ASP A 320 -6.28 6.66 -18.11
N ILE A 321 -5.02 6.26 -18.01
CA ILE A 321 -4.37 6.01 -16.74
C ILE A 321 -4.07 7.29 -15.96
N SER A 322 -3.82 8.42 -16.65
CA SER A 322 -3.62 9.72 -16.01
C SER A 322 -4.93 10.25 -15.42
N GLU A 323 -6.05 10.04 -16.13
CA GLU A 323 -7.38 10.33 -15.61
C GLU A 323 -7.73 9.44 -14.41
N PHE A 324 -7.43 8.13 -14.49
CA PHE A 324 -7.62 7.21 -13.35
C PHE A 324 -6.85 7.67 -12.12
N LEU A 325 -5.60 8.08 -12.31
CA LEU A 325 -4.77 8.62 -11.24
C LEU A 325 -5.36 9.89 -10.63
N GLY A 326 -5.74 10.86 -11.47
CA GLY A 326 -6.25 12.16 -11.02
C GLY A 326 -7.65 12.07 -10.44
N VAL A 327 -8.60 11.53 -11.19
CA VAL A 327 -10.03 11.54 -10.84
C VAL A 327 -10.38 10.41 -9.86
N ASN A 328 -9.96 9.17 -10.16
CA ASN A 328 -10.40 8.02 -9.35
C ASN A 328 -9.57 7.85 -8.08
N LEU A 329 -8.24 7.98 -8.15
CA LEU A 329 -7.37 7.74 -7.00
C LEU A 329 -7.13 8.99 -6.16
N LEU A 330 -6.85 10.13 -6.77
CA LEU A 330 -6.60 11.39 -6.05
C LEU A 330 -7.90 12.15 -5.75
N GLU A 331 -9.02 11.79 -6.41
CA GLU A 331 -10.35 12.38 -6.22
C GLU A 331 -10.37 13.91 -6.50
N VAL A 332 -9.62 14.32 -7.52
CA VAL A 332 -9.64 15.70 -8.02
C VAL A 332 -10.96 15.94 -8.73
N ARG A 333 -11.67 16.97 -8.31
CA ARG A 333 -12.93 17.41 -8.92
C ARG A 333 -12.69 18.40 -10.06
#